data_2f9bc3d1608104c47ee2bea9e4370850
#
_entry.id   2f9bc3d1608104c47ee2bea9e4370850
#
_cell.length_a   1.000
_cell.length_b   1.000
_cell.length_c   1.000
_cell.angle_alpha   90.00
_cell.angle_beta   90.00
_cell.angle_gamma   90.00
#
_symmetry.space_group_name_H-M   'P 1'
#
loop_
_entity.id
_entity.type
_entity.pdbx_description
1 polymer ?
#
loop_
_entity_poly.entity_id
_entity_poly.type
_entity_poly.pdbx_seq_one_letter_code
_entity_poly.pdbx_strand_id
1 'polypeptide(L)'
;MHTLLCTLVLLVVLCAPSSAQRPWPAPPSSGLFSGDDWDGVPLISGARKPLNATQWHGVFRTTRRPYNASLAIFDARDWSVVLPANGFELHTATSASARGAGCAYATNAGFFDFPPHAACEGNLALGGRVVQFLSPDRVNLAVNASHALVGYSTAGSVGASQPASLVSGLGWLVRGGASYVNRSREYAPGSSFFTEWAPRTGAGWRSDGAGLLLTVDGIEGTSAAAGCDLFEFADLLIELGVHTAMNLDGGGSTTAVLNGKTYNTPHCADTWEVCERDVTRITCVKA
;
A
#
# COMPACT_ATOMS: atom_id res chain seq x y z
N MET A 1 -20.46 44.45 18.99
CA MET A 1 -20.21 43.84 17.68
C MET A 1 -18.72 44.01 17.37
N HIS A 2 -17.89 43.04 17.69
CA HIS A 2 -16.49 43.00 17.27
C HIS A 2 -16.25 41.70 16.53
N THR A 3 -16.06 41.85 15.23
CA THR A 3 -15.73 40.77 14.29
C THR A 3 -14.26 40.47 14.43
N LEU A 4 -13.90 39.28 14.96
CA LEU A 4 -12.54 38.79 14.94
C LEU A 4 -12.28 38.13 13.58
N LEU A 5 -11.45 38.76 12.75
CA LEU A 5 -10.86 38.15 11.57
C LEU A 5 -9.75 37.17 12.02
N CYS A 6 -9.97 35.91 11.81
CA CYS A 6 -8.92 34.89 11.99
C CYS A 6 -8.12 34.79 10.69
N THR A 7 -6.91 35.38 10.68
CA THR A 7 -5.98 35.31 9.54
C THR A 7 -5.24 33.99 9.61
N LEU A 8 -5.57 33.06 8.69
CA LEU A 8 -4.86 31.79 8.52
C LEU A 8 -3.50 32.07 7.88
N VAL A 9 -2.44 31.97 8.65
CA VAL A 9 -1.06 32.04 8.13
C VAL A 9 -0.68 30.68 7.58
N LEU A 10 -0.64 30.56 6.26
CA LEU A 10 -0.14 29.40 5.55
C LEU A 10 1.39 29.38 5.67
N LEU A 11 1.94 28.53 6.54
CA LEU A 11 3.39 28.31 6.64
C LEU A 11 3.81 27.39 5.49
N VAL A 12 4.33 27.96 4.41
CA VAL A 12 5.02 27.21 3.37
C VAL A 12 6.43 26.91 3.89
N VAL A 13 6.65 25.68 4.35
CA VAL A 13 7.98 25.19 4.68
C VAL A 13 8.69 24.83 3.37
N LEU A 14 9.57 25.71 2.92
CA LEU A 14 10.50 25.44 1.83
C LEU A 14 11.58 24.46 2.34
N CYS A 15 11.48 23.20 1.98
CA CYS A 15 12.56 22.23 2.19
C CYS A 15 13.73 22.54 1.26
N ALA A 16 14.86 22.97 1.83
CA ALA A 16 16.13 23.03 1.12
C ALA A 16 16.65 21.61 0.83
N PRO A 17 17.28 21.36 -0.34
CA PRO A 17 17.80 20.04 -0.65
C PRO A 17 19.01 19.72 0.24
N SER A 18 18.93 18.64 0.99
CA SER A 18 20.06 18.15 1.79
C SER A 18 21.07 17.41 0.90
N SER A 19 22.34 17.67 1.22
CA SER A 19 23.57 17.27 0.57
C SER A 19 23.69 15.82 0.13
N ALA A 20 24.13 15.66 -1.13
CA ALA A 20 24.95 14.56 -1.67
C ALA A 20 24.66 13.14 -1.21
N GLN A 21 23.52 12.59 -1.59
CA GLN A 21 23.38 11.15 -1.76
C GLN A 21 23.94 10.76 -3.13
N ARG A 22 24.85 9.75 -3.17
CA ARG A 22 25.28 9.17 -4.46
C ARG A 22 24.04 8.77 -5.25
N PRO A 23 23.94 9.12 -6.53
CA PRO A 23 22.84 8.65 -7.34
C PRO A 23 22.90 7.11 -7.36
N TRP A 24 21.81 6.48 -6.94
CA TRP A 24 21.57 5.07 -7.20
C TRP A 24 21.69 4.85 -8.72
N PRO A 25 22.30 3.76 -9.21
CA PRO A 25 22.26 3.47 -10.63
C PRO A 25 20.78 3.46 -11.03
N ALA A 26 20.44 4.27 -12.02
CA ALA A 26 19.09 4.30 -12.56
C ALA A 26 18.69 2.85 -12.89
N PRO A 27 17.51 2.38 -12.48
CA PRO A 27 17.02 1.09 -12.93
C PRO A 27 17.07 1.09 -14.45
N PRO A 28 17.33 -0.06 -15.10
CA PRO A 28 17.28 -0.13 -16.53
C PRO A 28 15.94 0.47 -16.95
N SER A 29 15.99 1.50 -17.79
CA SER A 29 14.82 2.17 -18.33
C SER A 29 14.03 1.12 -19.13
N SER A 30 13.17 0.36 -18.44
CA SER A 30 12.10 -0.34 -19.11
C SER A 30 11.23 0.77 -19.68
N GLY A 31 11.23 0.99 -20.99
CA GLY A 31 10.56 2.09 -21.68
C GLY A 31 9.04 2.11 -21.57
N LEU A 32 8.51 1.76 -20.37
CA LEU A 32 7.11 1.59 -20.10
C LEU A 32 6.40 2.90 -19.78
N PHE A 33 7.14 3.88 -19.27
CA PHE A 33 6.60 5.20 -18.94
C PHE A 33 7.76 6.21 -19.04
N SER A 34 7.90 6.89 -20.16
CA SER A 34 8.96 7.92 -20.31
C SER A 34 8.68 9.09 -19.36
N GLY A 35 9.62 9.39 -18.48
CA GLY A 35 9.52 10.47 -17.49
C GLY A 35 9.03 10.06 -16.11
N ASP A 36 8.62 8.81 -15.91
CA ASP A 36 8.15 8.27 -14.63
C ASP A 36 9.28 7.51 -13.91
N ASP A 37 9.12 7.36 -12.60
CA ASP A 37 10.04 6.65 -11.72
C ASP A 37 9.38 5.36 -11.24
N TRP A 38 9.46 4.31 -12.06
CA TRP A 38 8.90 2.99 -11.76
C TRP A 38 9.98 1.95 -11.52
N ASP A 39 9.70 1.02 -10.62
CA ASP A 39 10.36 -0.27 -10.51
C ASP A 39 9.31 -1.37 -10.75
N GLY A 40 9.67 -2.43 -11.47
CA GLY A 40 8.68 -3.40 -11.83
C GLY A 40 9.25 -4.73 -12.28
N VAL A 41 8.35 -5.69 -12.31
CA VAL A 41 8.65 -7.05 -12.74
C VAL A 41 7.80 -7.43 -13.94
N PRO A 42 8.34 -8.13 -14.94
CA PRO A 42 7.56 -8.61 -16.07
C PRO A 42 6.53 -9.65 -15.61
N LEU A 43 5.34 -9.58 -16.18
CA LEU A 43 4.35 -10.65 -16.05
C LEU A 43 4.76 -11.80 -16.97
N ILE A 44 5.20 -12.89 -16.36
CA ILE A 44 5.72 -14.06 -17.09
C ILE A 44 4.56 -14.81 -17.73
N SER A 45 4.65 -15.05 -19.05
CA SER A 45 3.70 -15.93 -19.73
C SER A 45 3.88 -17.39 -19.26
N GLY A 46 2.80 -18.12 -19.05
CA GLY A 46 2.82 -19.51 -18.61
C GLY A 46 1.74 -19.84 -17.60
N ALA A 47 1.89 -20.95 -16.91
CA ALA A 47 0.97 -21.39 -15.88
C ALA A 47 0.87 -20.36 -14.75
N ARG A 48 -0.35 -20.11 -14.28
CA ARG A 48 -0.59 -19.20 -13.16
C ARG A 48 -0.04 -19.77 -11.86
N LYS A 49 0.48 -18.90 -11.00
CA LYS A 49 0.88 -19.29 -9.65
C LYS A 49 -0.36 -19.44 -8.78
N PRO A 50 -0.53 -20.57 -8.09
CA PRO A 50 -1.66 -20.72 -7.19
C PRO A 50 -1.59 -19.73 -6.03
N LEU A 51 -2.75 -19.29 -5.56
CA LEU A 51 -2.85 -18.54 -4.31
C LEU A 51 -2.40 -19.43 -3.13
N ASN A 52 -1.44 -18.93 -2.37
CA ASN A 52 -1.01 -19.52 -1.11
C ASN A 52 -1.15 -18.48 0.01
N ALA A 53 -1.98 -18.79 1.01
CA ALA A 53 -2.20 -17.91 2.17
C ALA A 53 -1.69 -18.58 3.44
N THR A 54 -0.91 -17.85 4.24
CA THR A 54 -0.32 -18.33 5.49
C THR A 54 -0.40 -17.28 6.58
N GLN A 55 -0.44 -17.73 7.83
CA GLN A 55 -0.28 -16.89 9.03
C GLN A 55 0.87 -17.46 9.87
N TRP A 56 1.60 -16.58 10.54
CA TRP A 56 2.66 -17.01 11.47
C TRP A 56 2.91 -15.96 12.54
N HIS A 57 3.56 -16.43 13.61
CA HIS A 57 4.15 -15.60 14.65
C HIS A 57 5.65 -15.52 14.39
N GLY A 58 6.22 -14.36 14.50
CA GLY A 58 7.63 -14.13 14.28
C GLY A 58 8.25 -13.16 15.27
N VAL A 59 9.53 -12.93 15.11
CA VAL A 59 10.30 -11.96 15.87
C VAL A 59 11.16 -11.17 14.89
N PHE A 60 11.03 -9.84 14.87
CA PHE A 60 11.84 -8.97 14.04
C PHE A 60 13.34 -9.16 14.36
N ARG A 61 14.17 -9.24 13.33
CA ARG A 61 15.61 -9.53 13.52
C ARG A 61 16.33 -8.42 14.26
N THR A 62 16.02 -7.17 13.94
CA THR A 62 16.69 -5.98 14.48
C THR A 62 16.25 -5.66 15.90
N THR A 63 14.95 -5.57 16.13
CA THR A 63 14.38 -5.09 17.40
C THR A 63 14.04 -6.21 18.37
N ARG A 64 14.01 -7.47 17.91
CA ARG A 64 13.61 -8.66 18.69
C ARG A 64 12.17 -8.59 19.21
N ARG A 65 11.33 -7.72 18.67
CA ARG A 65 9.91 -7.62 19.03
C ARG A 65 9.10 -8.71 18.34
N PRO A 66 8.11 -9.28 19.03
CA PRO A 66 7.20 -10.26 18.42
C PRO A 66 6.23 -9.58 17.43
N TYR A 67 5.79 -10.32 16.43
CA TYR A 67 4.74 -9.90 15.51
C TYR A 67 3.85 -11.09 15.09
N ASN A 68 2.64 -10.77 14.67
CA ASN A 68 1.73 -11.69 13.97
C ASN A 68 1.56 -11.17 12.55
N ALA A 69 1.65 -12.05 11.58
CA ALA A 69 1.52 -11.67 10.18
C ALA A 69 0.60 -12.61 9.41
N SER A 70 -0.09 -12.04 8.42
CA SER A 70 -0.86 -12.78 7.41
C SER A 70 -0.32 -12.44 6.03
N LEU A 71 -0.05 -13.44 5.22
CA LEU A 71 0.57 -13.36 3.91
C LEU A 71 -0.28 -14.07 2.88
N ALA A 72 -0.42 -13.46 1.71
CA ALA A 72 -0.80 -14.14 0.48
C ALA A 72 0.29 -14.00 -0.57
N ILE A 73 0.65 -15.11 -1.23
CA ILE A 73 1.47 -15.15 -2.43
C ILE A 73 0.59 -15.66 -3.57
N PHE A 74 0.61 -14.98 -4.71
CA PHE A 74 -0.29 -15.24 -5.82
C PHE A 74 0.34 -14.85 -7.16
N ASP A 75 -0.32 -15.12 -8.26
CA ASP A 75 0.09 -14.60 -9.57
C ASP A 75 -0.27 -13.12 -9.68
N ALA A 76 0.68 -12.26 -10.00
CA ALA A 76 0.42 -10.80 -10.09
C ALA A 76 -0.72 -10.45 -11.06
N ARG A 77 -1.01 -11.30 -12.05
CA ARG A 77 -2.12 -11.14 -13.01
C ARG A 77 -3.51 -11.31 -12.38
N ASP A 78 -3.59 -11.90 -11.19
CA ASP A 78 -4.84 -12.13 -10.46
C ASP A 78 -5.17 -11.00 -9.49
N TRP A 79 -4.27 -10.01 -9.37
CA TRP A 79 -4.46 -8.86 -8.50
C TRP A 79 -5.28 -7.75 -9.15
N SER A 80 -6.13 -7.14 -8.38
CA SER A 80 -6.91 -5.96 -8.77
C SER A 80 -7.25 -5.08 -7.56
N VAL A 81 -7.70 -3.87 -7.85
CA VAL A 81 -8.33 -2.98 -6.86
C VAL A 81 -9.83 -3.04 -7.06
N VAL A 82 -10.58 -3.09 -5.95
CA VAL A 82 -12.04 -3.14 -5.95
C VAL A 82 -12.58 -2.04 -5.04
N LEU A 83 -13.62 -1.38 -5.51
CA LEU A 83 -14.43 -0.43 -4.75
C LEU A 83 -15.62 -1.14 -4.09
N PRO A 84 -16.16 -0.62 -2.98
CA PRO A 84 -17.47 -1.02 -2.48
C PRO A 84 -18.54 -0.95 -3.57
N ALA A 85 -19.59 -1.75 -3.45
CA ALA A 85 -20.63 -1.86 -4.47
C ALA A 85 -21.30 -0.51 -4.83
N ASN A 86 -21.29 0.45 -3.90
CA ASN A 86 -21.88 1.77 -4.08
C ASN A 86 -20.85 2.87 -4.42
N GLY A 87 -19.62 2.48 -4.81
CA GLY A 87 -18.54 3.40 -5.16
C GLY A 87 -17.65 3.78 -3.97
N PHE A 88 -16.68 4.68 -4.20
CA PHE A 88 -15.65 5.03 -3.22
C PHE A 88 -16.07 6.09 -2.19
N GLU A 89 -17.26 6.66 -2.32
CA GLU A 89 -17.84 7.58 -1.34
C GLU A 89 -18.43 6.85 -0.13
N LEU A 90 -18.61 5.53 -0.23
CA LEU A 90 -19.13 4.69 0.84
C LEU A 90 -18.05 3.77 1.37
N HIS A 91 -17.86 3.83 2.67
CA HIS A 91 -16.98 2.92 3.37
C HIS A 91 -17.69 1.59 3.63
N THR A 92 -16.96 0.50 3.53
CA THR A 92 -17.49 -0.84 3.76
C THR A 92 -16.36 -1.74 4.30
N ALA A 93 -16.69 -2.64 5.21
CA ALA A 93 -15.74 -3.61 5.72
C ALA A 93 -15.04 -4.39 4.60
N THR A 94 -13.75 -4.60 4.75
CA THR A 94 -12.92 -5.32 3.76
C THR A 94 -13.52 -6.68 3.41
N SER A 95 -14.01 -7.42 4.42
CA SER A 95 -14.64 -8.74 4.21
C SER A 95 -15.93 -8.67 3.41
N ALA A 96 -16.73 -7.62 3.60
CA ALA A 96 -17.96 -7.42 2.85
C ALA A 96 -17.68 -7.10 1.37
N SER A 97 -16.74 -6.18 1.10
CA SER A 97 -16.29 -5.86 -0.25
C SER A 97 -15.66 -7.08 -0.95
N ALA A 98 -14.85 -7.86 -0.23
CA ALA A 98 -14.22 -9.08 -0.75
C ALA A 98 -15.26 -10.14 -1.15
N ARG A 99 -16.29 -10.36 -0.32
CA ARG A 99 -17.41 -11.27 -0.66
C ARG A 99 -18.16 -10.78 -1.88
N GLY A 100 -18.54 -9.50 -1.91
CA GLY A 100 -19.26 -8.92 -3.04
C GLY A 100 -18.52 -9.01 -4.37
N ALA A 101 -17.20 -8.87 -4.33
CA ALA A 101 -16.33 -8.99 -5.50
C ALA A 101 -15.88 -10.43 -5.81
N GLY A 102 -16.14 -11.40 -4.94
CA GLY A 102 -15.67 -12.79 -5.11
C GLY A 102 -14.14 -12.91 -5.06
N CYS A 103 -13.49 -12.19 -4.13
CA CYS A 103 -12.05 -12.30 -3.90
C CYS A 103 -11.72 -13.58 -3.14
N ALA A 104 -10.73 -14.32 -3.59
CA ALA A 104 -10.19 -15.44 -2.84
C ALA A 104 -9.33 -14.94 -1.67
N TYR A 105 -8.55 -13.86 -1.89
CA TYR A 105 -7.86 -13.13 -0.85
C TYR A 105 -8.01 -11.62 -1.06
N ALA A 106 -8.06 -10.86 0.02
CA ALA A 106 -8.15 -9.40 -0.04
C ALA A 106 -7.48 -8.76 1.17
N THR A 107 -7.05 -7.49 1.01
CA THR A 107 -6.69 -6.60 2.12
C THR A 107 -7.34 -5.24 1.91
N ASN A 108 -7.40 -4.42 2.97
CA ASN A 108 -7.58 -2.98 2.79
C ASN A 108 -6.53 -2.43 1.80
N ALA A 109 -6.82 -1.29 1.14
CA ALA A 109 -5.92 -0.76 0.14
C ALA A 109 -5.36 0.62 0.51
N GLY A 110 -5.59 1.63 -0.30
CA GLY A 110 -4.99 2.95 -0.10
C GLY A 110 -5.68 3.78 0.99
N PHE A 111 -5.02 4.83 1.41
CA PHE A 111 -5.47 5.79 2.42
C PHE A 111 -6.74 6.54 2.01
N PHE A 112 -7.52 7.00 2.98
CA PHE A 112 -8.78 7.70 2.76
C PHE A 112 -9.08 8.67 3.91
N ASP A 113 -9.87 9.71 3.61
CA ASP A 113 -10.41 10.62 4.61
C ASP A 113 -11.63 10.02 5.30
N PHE A 114 -11.76 10.32 6.60
CA PHE A 114 -12.97 9.97 7.35
C PHE A 114 -14.13 10.92 7.03
N PRO A 115 -15.39 10.48 7.24
CA PRO A 115 -16.54 11.35 7.11
C PRO A 115 -16.36 12.68 7.86
N PRO A 116 -16.82 13.83 7.33
CA PRO A 116 -17.77 13.93 6.20
C PRO A 116 -17.13 13.89 4.80
N HIS A 117 -15.81 13.90 4.68
CA HIS A 117 -15.15 13.98 3.36
C HIS A 117 -15.05 12.65 2.65
N ALA A 118 -15.05 11.53 3.35
CA ALA A 118 -15.11 10.13 2.87
C ALA A 118 -14.44 9.87 1.50
N ALA A 119 -13.34 10.59 1.20
CA ALA A 119 -12.68 10.56 -0.09
C ALA A 119 -11.50 9.60 -0.09
N CYS A 120 -11.26 8.93 -1.23
CA CYS A 120 -10.00 8.25 -1.46
C CYS A 120 -8.85 9.25 -1.50
N GLU A 121 -7.80 9.02 -0.73
CA GLU A 121 -6.54 9.72 -0.90
C GLU A 121 -5.68 9.03 -1.97
N GLY A 122 -5.01 9.84 -2.82
CA GLY A 122 -4.08 9.36 -3.83
C GLY A 122 -4.72 9.01 -5.17
N ASN A 123 -3.97 8.26 -5.97
CA ASN A 123 -4.32 7.95 -7.35
C ASN A 123 -5.05 6.59 -7.43
N LEU A 124 -5.97 6.48 -8.37
CA LEU A 124 -6.76 5.28 -8.63
C LEU A 124 -7.01 5.11 -10.12
N ALA A 125 -6.73 3.93 -10.65
CA ALA A 125 -7.16 3.52 -11.98
C ALA A 125 -7.76 2.11 -11.94
N LEU A 126 -8.83 1.91 -12.69
CA LEU A 126 -9.58 0.65 -12.75
C LEU A 126 -9.95 0.36 -14.21
N GLY A 127 -9.72 -0.88 -14.65
CA GLY A 127 -10.09 -1.34 -15.98
C GLY A 127 -9.51 -0.49 -17.12
N GLY A 128 -8.27 -0.02 -16.99
CA GLY A 128 -7.60 0.83 -17.97
C GLY A 128 -8.01 2.30 -17.93
N ARG A 129 -8.80 2.72 -16.96
CA ARG A 129 -9.29 4.11 -16.84
C ARG A 129 -8.80 4.76 -15.56
N VAL A 130 -8.29 5.99 -15.65
CA VAL A 130 -7.99 6.82 -14.47
C VAL A 130 -9.33 7.23 -13.84
N VAL A 131 -9.55 6.83 -12.60
CA VAL A 131 -10.72 7.21 -11.81
C VAL A 131 -10.42 8.48 -11.03
N GLN A 132 -9.23 8.56 -10.44
CA GLN A 132 -8.77 9.69 -9.67
C GLN A 132 -7.25 9.85 -9.82
N PHE A 133 -6.77 11.08 -9.90
CA PHE A 133 -5.36 11.40 -9.84
C PHE A 133 -5.17 12.67 -9.00
N LEU A 134 -4.57 12.54 -7.82
CA LEU A 134 -4.38 13.65 -6.87
C LEU A 134 -2.94 14.16 -6.83
N SER A 135 -1.94 13.27 -6.98
CA SER A 135 -0.55 13.68 -6.83
C SER A 135 0.42 12.78 -7.61
N PRO A 136 1.42 13.36 -8.30
CA PRO A 136 2.53 12.61 -8.88
C PRO A 136 3.52 12.10 -7.82
N ASP A 137 3.50 12.65 -6.61
CA ASP A 137 4.41 12.32 -5.52
C ASP A 137 3.86 11.20 -4.60
N ARG A 138 2.76 10.56 -4.97
CA ARG A 138 2.25 9.36 -4.30
C ARG A 138 2.83 8.11 -4.96
N VAL A 139 3.39 7.20 -4.16
CA VAL A 139 3.79 5.89 -4.66
C VAL A 139 2.55 5.10 -5.07
N ASN A 140 2.64 4.42 -6.20
CA ASN A 140 1.55 3.65 -6.77
C ASN A 140 1.95 2.19 -6.91
N LEU A 141 1.01 1.28 -6.66
CA LEU A 141 1.04 -0.12 -7.06
C LEU A 141 0.16 -0.29 -8.29
N ALA A 142 0.68 -0.89 -9.34
CA ALA A 142 -0.05 -1.04 -10.59
C ALA A 142 0.23 -2.38 -11.28
N VAL A 143 -0.76 -2.83 -12.05
CA VAL A 143 -0.61 -3.95 -12.98
C VAL A 143 -1.16 -3.52 -14.34
N ASN A 144 -0.39 -3.75 -15.39
CA ASN A 144 -0.84 -3.62 -16.78
C ASN A 144 -0.72 -4.97 -17.52
N ALA A 145 -0.88 -4.98 -18.83
CA ALA A 145 -0.85 -6.21 -19.63
C ALA A 145 0.50 -6.96 -19.58
N SER A 146 1.59 -6.29 -19.24
CA SER A 146 2.95 -6.84 -19.36
C SER A 146 3.79 -6.78 -18.08
N HIS A 147 3.44 -5.93 -17.12
CA HIS A 147 4.24 -5.70 -15.91
C HIS A 147 3.38 -5.47 -14.68
N ALA A 148 3.96 -5.84 -13.56
CA ALA A 148 3.53 -5.44 -12.23
C ALA A 148 4.53 -4.42 -11.67
N LEU A 149 4.07 -3.27 -11.20
CA LEU A 149 4.84 -2.04 -11.04
C LEU A 149 4.63 -1.42 -9.66
N VAL A 150 5.67 -0.79 -9.12
CA VAL A 150 5.60 0.15 -8.00
C VAL A 150 6.37 1.42 -8.40
N GLY A 151 5.80 2.60 -8.13
CA GLY A 151 6.53 3.82 -8.45
C GLY A 151 5.69 5.10 -8.49
N TYR A 152 6.33 6.15 -8.95
CA TYR A 152 5.75 7.49 -9.12
C TYR A 152 5.43 7.75 -10.58
N SER A 153 4.31 8.43 -10.85
CA SER A 153 3.85 8.69 -12.21
C SER A 153 3.07 9.99 -12.30
N THR A 154 2.93 10.49 -13.52
CA THR A 154 2.07 11.63 -13.84
C THR A 154 0.67 11.16 -14.30
N ALA A 155 -0.32 12.06 -14.25
CA ALA A 155 -1.66 11.75 -14.75
C ALA A 155 -1.66 11.35 -16.25
N GLY A 156 -0.83 12.01 -17.04
CA GLY A 156 -0.67 11.73 -18.48
C GLY A 156 -0.11 10.34 -18.72
N SER A 157 0.92 9.96 -17.97
CA SER A 157 1.57 8.65 -18.09
C SER A 157 0.65 7.52 -17.63
N VAL A 158 -0.08 7.69 -16.52
CA VAL A 158 -1.09 6.71 -16.07
C VAL A 158 -2.18 6.55 -17.11
N GLY A 159 -2.69 7.67 -17.67
CA GLY A 159 -3.69 7.64 -18.74
C GLY A 159 -3.22 6.92 -20.00
N ALA A 160 -1.95 7.15 -20.41
CA ALA A 160 -1.37 6.51 -21.58
C ALA A 160 -1.10 5.01 -21.38
N SER A 161 -0.71 4.60 -20.16
CA SER A 161 -0.38 3.21 -19.84
C SER A 161 -1.58 2.31 -19.62
N GLN A 162 -2.74 2.92 -19.34
CA GLN A 162 -4.02 2.22 -19.12
C GLN A 162 -3.89 1.00 -18.18
N PRO A 163 -3.38 1.16 -16.94
CA PRO A 163 -3.19 0.02 -16.05
C PRO A 163 -4.54 -0.66 -15.76
N ALA A 164 -4.57 -1.98 -15.75
CA ALA A 164 -5.76 -2.74 -15.39
C ALA A 164 -6.23 -2.38 -13.97
N SER A 165 -5.28 -2.16 -13.07
CA SER A 165 -5.52 -1.63 -11.72
C SER A 165 -4.32 -0.80 -11.27
N LEU A 166 -4.61 0.30 -10.56
CA LEU A 166 -3.61 1.14 -9.88
C LEU A 166 -4.21 1.69 -8.59
N VAL A 167 -3.43 1.68 -7.53
CA VAL A 167 -3.77 2.33 -6.24
C VAL A 167 -2.53 2.99 -5.67
N SER A 168 -2.69 4.19 -5.07
CA SER A 168 -1.64 4.81 -4.29
C SER A 168 -1.59 4.29 -2.86
N GLY A 169 -0.36 4.27 -2.32
CA GLY A 169 -0.08 4.13 -0.90
C GLY A 169 0.72 5.31 -0.36
N LEU A 170 1.35 5.11 0.79
CA LEU A 170 2.29 6.04 1.41
C LEU A 170 3.52 5.26 1.88
N GLY A 171 4.65 5.52 1.23
CA GLY A 171 5.92 4.86 1.53
C GLY A 171 6.28 3.76 0.52
N TRP A 172 7.27 4.03 -0.33
CA TRP A 172 7.93 3.02 -1.13
C TRP A 172 8.91 2.25 -0.25
N LEU A 173 8.57 1.02 0.12
CA LEU A 173 9.30 0.24 1.12
C LEU A 173 10.52 -0.47 0.57
N VAL A 174 10.34 -1.15 -0.58
CA VAL A 174 11.37 -1.98 -1.21
C VAL A 174 11.52 -1.61 -2.66
N ARG A 175 12.75 -1.43 -3.14
CA ARG A 175 13.10 -1.20 -4.54
C ARG A 175 14.34 -1.99 -4.91
N GLY A 176 14.26 -2.80 -5.97
CA GLY A 176 15.37 -3.65 -6.40
C GLY A 176 15.81 -4.66 -5.33
N GLY A 177 14.91 -5.13 -4.49
CA GLY A 177 15.20 -6.04 -3.37
C GLY A 177 15.91 -5.40 -2.18
N ALA A 178 15.99 -4.08 -2.11
CA ALA A 178 16.63 -3.34 -1.01
C ALA A 178 15.64 -2.34 -0.38
N SER A 179 15.83 -2.04 0.91
CA SER A 179 15.01 -1.04 1.63
C SER A 179 15.11 0.33 0.96
N TYR A 180 13.96 0.92 0.67
CA TYR A 180 13.82 2.22 0.03
C TYR A 180 13.12 3.26 0.92
N VAL A 181 12.75 2.90 2.14
CA VAL A 181 11.96 3.70 3.10
C VAL A 181 12.46 5.13 3.21
N ASN A 182 13.76 5.34 3.48
CA ASN A 182 14.37 6.67 3.62
C ASN A 182 14.42 7.50 2.32
N ARG A 183 13.96 6.95 1.19
CA ARG A 183 13.99 7.60 -0.13
C ARG A 183 12.60 7.81 -0.71
N SER A 184 11.58 7.39 0.02
CA SER A 184 10.19 7.65 -0.34
C SER A 184 9.92 9.14 -0.33
N ARG A 185 9.21 9.63 -1.37
CA ARG A 185 9.04 11.09 -1.60
C ARG A 185 7.98 11.71 -0.71
N GLU A 186 7.08 10.90 -0.17
CA GLU A 186 5.87 11.35 0.53
C GLU A 186 6.16 11.95 1.91
N TYR A 187 7.31 11.63 2.48
CA TYR A 187 7.64 12.03 3.84
C TYR A 187 8.96 12.77 3.93
N ALA A 188 8.98 13.77 4.79
CA ALA A 188 10.21 14.40 5.20
C ALA A 188 11.08 13.40 6.00
N PRO A 189 12.40 13.42 5.83
CA PRO A 189 13.31 12.64 6.66
C PRO A 189 13.03 12.87 8.15
N GLY A 190 12.90 11.78 8.92
CA GLY A 190 12.60 11.86 10.35
C GLY A 190 11.12 11.99 10.72
N SER A 191 10.22 11.82 9.76
CA SER A 191 8.79 11.71 10.07
C SER A 191 8.52 10.55 11.03
N SER A 192 7.69 10.77 12.04
CA SER A 192 7.26 9.72 12.99
C SER A 192 6.58 8.54 12.30
N PHE A 193 5.92 8.78 11.17
CA PHE A 193 5.27 7.72 10.38
C PHE A 193 6.22 6.57 9.99
N PHE A 194 7.52 6.85 9.82
CA PHE A 194 8.51 5.81 9.52
C PHE A 194 8.81 4.92 10.72
N THR A 195 8.79 5.49 11.93
CA THR A 195 9.29 4.86 13.16
C THR A 195 8.21 4.52 14.18
N GLU A 196 6.97 4.92 13.95
CA GLU A 196 5.86 4.53 14.80
C GLU A 196 5.51 3.05 14.59
N TRP A 197 5.22 2.40 15.70
CA TRP A 197 4.71 1.02 15.68
C TRP A 197 3.21 1.04 15.45
N ALA A 198 2.80 0.41 14.38
CA ALA A 198 1.40 0.33 13.98
C ALA A 198 1.13 -0.99 13.25
N PRO A 199 -0.15 -1.41 13.17
CA PRO A 199 -0.55 -2.40 12.18
C PRO A 199 -0.21 -1.92 10.79
N ARG A 200 0.29 -2.79 9.93
CA ARG A 200 0.70 -2.42 8.57
C ARG A 200 0.09 -3.35 7.53
N THR A 201 -0.25 -2.78 6.39
CA THR A 201 -0.61 -3.50 5.18
C THR A 201 0.35 -3.11 4.07
N GLY A 202 0.91 -4.08 3.38
CA GLY A 202 1.83 -3.86 2.27
C GLY A 202 1.54 -4.75 1.09
N ALA A 203 1.90 -4.27 -0.08
CA ALA A 203 1.77 -4.99 -1.32
C ALA A 203 3.03 -4.85 -2.17
N GLY A 204 3.39 -5.91 -2.89
CA GLY A 204 4.60 -5.89 -3.70
C GLY A 204 4.69 -7.04 -4.67
N TRP A 205 5.77 -7.02 -5.43
CA TRP A 205 6.03 -7.95 -6.51
C TRP A 205 7.39 -8.63 -6.34
N ARG A 206 7.45 -9.91 -6.61
CA ARG A 206 8.68 -10.69 -6.67
C ARG A 206 9.17 -10.76 -8.11
N SER A 207 10.48 -10.88 -8.29
CA SER A 207 11.11 -10.95 -9.63
C SER A 207 10.63 -12.13 -10.49
N ASP A 208 10.03 -13.15 -9.88
CA ASP A 208 9.45 -14.30 -10.57
C ASP A 208 7.99 -14.06 -11.02
N GLY A 209 7.47 -12.82 -10.92
CA GLY A 209 6.10 -12.46 -11.30
C GLY A 209 5.03 -12.82 -10.27
N ALA A 210 5.43 -13.27 -9.07
CA ALA A 210 4.49 -13.44 -7.97
C ALA A 210 4.13 -12.09 -7.35
N GLY A 211 2.86 -11.92 -7.00
CA GLY A 211 2.37 -10.88 -6.12
C GLY A 211 2.41 -11.32 -4.66
N LEU A 212 2.49 -10.32 -3.78
CA LEU A 212 2.50 -10.52 -2.35
C LEU A 212 1.65 -9.46 -1.67
N LEU A 213 0.75 -9.89 -0.78
CA LEU A 213 0.03 -9.05 0.18
C LEU A 213 0.40 -9.48 1.58
N LEU A 214 0.85 -8.55 2.40
CA LEU A 214 1.30 -8.79 3.77
C LEU A 214 0.58 -7.85 4.72
N THR A 215 0.05 -8.39 5.82
CA THR A 215 -0.41 -7.61 6.97
C THR A 215 0.38 -8.01 8.21
N VAL A 216 0.70 -7.02 9.04
CA VAL A 216 1.22 -7.22 10.39
C VAL A 216 0.20 -6.65 11.36
N ASP A 217 -0.26 -7.49 12.28
CA ASP A 217 -1.24 -7.09 13.31
C ASP A 217 -0.61 -6.17 14.35
N GLY A 218 -1.44 -5.37 14.99
CA GLY A 218 -1.00 -4.47 16.03
C GLY A 218 -2.10 -3.53 16.51
N ILE A 219 -1.69 -2.50 17.24
CA ILE A 219 -2.53 -1.38 17.69
C ILE A 219 -1.71 -0.11 17.58
N GLU A 220 -2.31 0.92 17.02
CA GLU A 220 -1.70 2.23 16.82
C GLU A 220 -2.05 3.18 17.98
N GLY A 221 -1.21 4.22 18.18
CA GLY A 221 -1.57 5.42 18.94
C GLY A 221 -1.72 5.27 20.46
N THR A 222 -1.37 4.14 21.05
CA THR A 222 -1.45 3.92 22.50
C THR A 222 -0.08 3.67 23.13
N SER A 223 0.00 3.74 24.48
CA SER A 223 1.20 3.31 25.22
C SER A 223 1.50 1.82 25.07
N ALA A 224 0.53 1.05 24.57
CA ALA A 224 0.64 -0.37 24.24
C ALA A 224 0.78 -0.58 22.71
N ALA A 225 1.23 0.43 21.96
CA ALA A 225 1.40 0.34 20.51
C ALA A 225 2.15 -0.93 20.12
N ALA A 226 1.57 -1.66 19.18
CA ALA A 226 2.08 -2.93 18.69
C ALA A 226 2.00 -2.95 17.16
N GLY A 227 2.74 -3.85 16.54
CA GLY A 227 2.88 -3.90 15.09
C GLY A 227 4.33 -3.66 14.69
N CYS A 228 4.58 -2.95 13.62
CA CYS A 228 5.94 -2.66 13.15
C CYS A 228 6.09 -1.22 12.65
N ASP A 229 7.32 -0.73 12.66
CA ASP A 229 7.70 0.44 11.89
C ASP A 229 7.91 0.10 10.41
N LEU A 230 8.10 1.11 9.55
CA LEU A 230 8.25 0.86 8.11
C LEU A 230 9.59 0.21 7.75
N PHE A 231 10.63 0.33 8.58
CA PHE A 231 11.92 -0.34 8.35
C PHE A 231 11.81 -1.84 8.64
N GLU A 232 11.22 -2.22 9.78
CA GLU A 232 10.93 -3.61 10.12
C GLU A 232 10.02 -4.26 9.07
N PHE A 233 9.03 -3.50 8.58
CA PHE A 233 8.11 -3.97 7.57
C PHE A 233 8.80 -4.18 6.21
N ALA A 234 9.68 -3.25 5.81
CA ALA A 234 10.50 -3.40 4.60
C ALA A 234 11.46 -4.59 4.70
N ASP A 235 12.13 -4.78 5.86
CA ASP A 235 13.01 -5.91 6.10
C ASP A 235 12.27 -7.24 5.96
N LEU A 236 11.05 -7.34 6.52
CA LEU A 236 10.22 -8.53 6.41
C LEU A 236 9.82 -8.83 4.95
N LEU A 237 9.46 -7.80 4.17
CA LEU A 237 9.16 -7.94 2.75
C LEU A 237 10.38 -8.42 1.94
N ILE A 238 11.58 -7.90 2.27
CA ILE A 238 12.85 -8.33 1.64
C ILE A 238 13.13 -9.80 1.98
N GLU A 239 12.94 -10.22 3.23
CA GLU A 239 13.09 -11.62 3.66
C GLU A 239 12.15 -12.56 2.91
N LEU A 240 10.95 -12.09 2.56
CA LEU A 240 9.98 -12.82 1.74
C LEU A 240 10.32 -12.80 0.24
N GLY A 241 11.45 -12.21 -0.17
CA GLY A 241 11.94 -12.19 -1.55
C GLY A 241 11.24 -11.17 -2.45
N VAL A 242 10.67 -10.12 -1.88
CA VAL A 242 10.03 -9.05 -2.66
C VAL A 242 11.09 -8.20 -3.38
N HIS A 243 10.86 -7.95 -4.67
CA HIS A 243 11.70 -7.08 -5.48
C HIS A 243 11.32 -5.62 -5.30
N THR A 244 10.02 -5.32 -5.34
CA THR A 244 9.52 -3.96 -5.13
C THR A 244 8.19 -3.99 -4.38
N ALA A 245 8.02 -3.09 -3.41
CA ALA A 245 6.83 -3.05 -2.55
C ALA A 245 6.55 -1.65 -2.01
N MET A 246 5.29 -1.40 -1.70
CA MET A 246 4.86 -0.19 -1.01
C MET A 246 3.99 -0.50 0.22
N ASN A 247 3.91 0.48 1.12
CA ASN A 247 2.98 0.49 2.22
C ASN A 247 1.60 0.99 1.75
N LEU A 248 0.57 0.26 2.09
CA LEU A 248 -0.83 0.63 1.98
C LEU A 248 -1.32 1.26 3.28
N ASP A 249 -2.61 1.57 3.38
CA ASP A 249 -3.20 2.07 4.62
C ASP A 249 -3.05 1.03 5.74
N GLY A 250 -2.70 1.53 6.92
CA GLY A 250 -2.38 0.74 8.10
C GLY A 250 -3.32 1.02 9.28
N GLY A 251 -2.76 0.95 10.49
CA GLY A 251 -3.51 1.20 11.71
C GLY A 251 -4.77 0.34 11.80
N GLY A 252 -5.86 0.93 12.24
CA GLY A 252 -7.15 0.24 12.37
C GLY A 252 -7.75 -0.27 11.06
N SER A 253 -7.24 0.16 9.89
CA SER A 253 -7.68 -0.34 8.59
C SER A 253 -7.07 -1.69 8.23
N THR A 254 -5.98 -2.11 8.89
CA THR A 254 -5.24 -3.34 8.57
C THR A 254 -6.11 -4.58 8.68
N THR A 255 -6.59 -5.06 7.55
CA THR A 255 -7.48 -6.22 7.46
C THR A 255 -7.05 -7.13 6.31
N ALA A 256 -6.88 -8.41 6.61
CA ALA A 256 -6.71 -9.48 5.64
C ALA A 256 -7.95 -10.37 5.62
N VAL A 257 -8.36 -10.80 4.45
CA VAL A 257 -9.56 -11.63 4.23
C VAL A 257 -9.20 -12.82 3.35
N LEU A 258 -9.58 -14.02 3.77
CA LEU A 258 -9.45 -15.24 2.99
C LEU A 258 -10.85 -15.86 2.78
N ASN A 259 -11.22 -16.07 1.53
CA ASN A 259 -12.53 -16.63 1.16
C ASN A 259 -13.71 -15.92 1.84
N GLY A 260 -13.65 -14.57 1.87
CA GLY A 260 -14.70 -13.72 2.43
C GLY A 260 -14.78 -13.68 3.95
N LYS A 261 -13.84 -14.31 4.67
CA LYS A 261 -13.73 -14.26 6.13
C LYS A 261 -12.46 -13.53 6.55
N THR A 262 -12.56 -12.71 7.60
CA THR A 262 -11.40 -12.05 8.21
C THR A 262 -10.34 -13.10 8.56
N TYR A 263 -9.11 -12.85 8.15
CA TYR A 263 -8.01 -13.81 8.24
C TYR A 263 -6.94 -13.38 9.24
N ASN A 264 -6.76 -12.09 9.51
CA ASN A 264 -5.91 -11.54 10.56
C ASN A 264 -6.72 -11.15 11.81
N THR A 265 -6.10 -10.40 12.74
CA THR A 265 -6.78 -9.86 13.94
C THR A 265 -6.83 -8.33 13.84
N PRO A 266 -7.84 -7.75 13.13
CA PRO A 266 -7.94 -6.31 12.96
C PRO A 266 -8.47 -5.60 14.20
N HIS A 267 -7.99 -4.37 14.43
CA HIS A 267 -8.37 -3.52 15.57
C HIS A 267 -8.84 -2.15 15.08
N CYS A 268 -10.07 -2.07 14.59
CA CYS A 268 -10.63 -0.98 13.80
C CYS A 268 -10.63 0.40 14.47
N ALA A 269 -10.64 0.45 15.80
CA ALA A 269 -10.71 1.67 16.59
C ALA A 269 -9.38 1.97 17.32
N ASP A 270 -8.28 1.34 16.90
CA ASP A 270 -6.98 1.43 17.55
C ASP A 270 -7.06 1.07 19.06
N THR A 271 -7.90 0.11 19.38
CA THR A 271 -8.10 -0.50 20.69
C THR A 271 -7.95 -2.03 20.59
N TRP A 272 -7.93 -2.74 21.71
CA TRP A 272 -7.88 -4.22 21.70
C TRP A 272 -9.18 -4.90 21.27
N GLU A 273 -10.22 -4.15 20.93
CA GLU A 273 -11.44 -4.69 20.35
C GLU A 273 -11.17 -5.20 18.94
N VAL A 274 -11.55 -6.45 18.68
CA VAL A 274 -11.39 -7.06 17.34
C VAL A 274 -12.56 -6.64 16.48
N CYS A 275 -12.28 -5.82 15.47
CA CYS A 275 -13.29 -5.31 14.53
C CYS A 275 -12.62 -4.90 13.20
N GLU A 276 -13.37 -4.92 12.10
CA GLU A 276 -12.95 -4.36 10.81
C GLU A 276 -13.35 -2.88 10.72
N ARG A 277 -12.41 -2.01 10.31
CA ARG A 277 -12.73 -0.64 9.90
C ARG A 277 -13.32 -0.66 8.49
N ASP A 278 -14.39 0.11 8.31
CA ASP A 278 -14.92 0.35 6.98
C ASP A 278 -13.94 1.19 6.15
N VAL A 279 -13.64 0.74 4.92
CA VAL A 279 -12.65 1.33 4.03
C VAL A 279 -13.26 1.66 2.67
N THR A 280 -12.62 2.58 1.93
CA THR A 280 -13.12 3.04 0.61
C THR A 280 -12.79 2.10 -0.53
N ARG A 281 -11.78 1.24 -0.38
CA ARG A 281 -11.30 0.31 -1.41
C ARG A 281 -10.46 -0.81 -0.82
N ILE A 282 -10.43 -1.91 -1.54
CA ILE A 282 -9.66 -3.10 -1.16
C ILE A 282 -8.75 -3.55 -2.30
N THR A 283 -7.66 -4.25 -1.97
CA THR A 283 -6.99 -5.14 -2.91
C THR A 283 -7.76 -6.45 -3.02
N CYS A 284 -7.77 -7.07 -4.17
CA CYS A 284 -8.48 -8.30 -4.44
C CYS A 284 -7.62 -9.23 -5.29
N VAL A 285 -7.48 -10.46 -4.84
CA VAL A 285 -6.87 -11.55 -5.60
C VAL A 285 -7.97 -12.53 -5.98
N LYS A 286 -8.10 -12.79 -7.27
CA LYS A 286 -8.99 -13.83 -7.81
C LYS A 286 -8.30 -15.18 -7.77
N ALA A 287 -9.06 -16.28 -7.58
CA ALA A 287 -8.56 -17.64 -7.69
C ALA A 287 -8.71 -18.17 -9.12
#